data_2c466b234fbf4813cd984cd5baf281e0
#
_entry.id   2c466b234fbf4813cd984cd5baf281e0
#
_cell.length_a   1.000
_cell.length_b   1.000
_cell.length_c   1.000
_cell.angle_alpha   90.00
_cell.angle_beta   90.00
_cell.angle_gamma   90.00
#
_symmetry.space_group_name_H-M   'P 1'
#
loop_
_entity.id
_entity.type
_entity.pdbx_description
1 polymer ?
#
loop_
_entity_poly.entity_id
_entity_poly.type
_entity_poly.pdbx_seq_one_letter_code
_entity_poly.pdbx_strand_id
1 'polypeptide(L)'
;MNYILKQFDEPLVKFSATTDTSEPEIQILWTNEEKAALLPLDLTLTPDGLSRWLRRRTIPKNRAYVHSLLAKCGLNLNRPLSIISICKGLSLNDCYWVVEDGDTASFDKVNLFDNPFSNVLAELAFTGYGSRVRASLLSSPEFTTNGMLRKCWRRIGGKVYLYKGGTEGAANTGNEPYSEFYAAQIAAAMGVHAIPYGLSRWKGVLCSTCELFTDKAYAYLPIGHLVSKGGMGAVRAYYEKMGDKFVNALNEMLVFDAVICNVDRHFGNFGVMVDNRTNTIVSPAPLFDHGNSLFNFAGADAWADEAALEAYIETLYPSVYDDFLGTAKDALTPELREKLRHLLNFKFKKHPRYNLPEKKLRMIEQQVQKRARILLLDM
;
A
#
# COMPACT_ATOMS: atom_id res chain seq x y z
N MET A 1 12.11 -6.32 -29.12
CA MET A 1 10.66 -6.27 -29.29
C MET A 1 10.14 -4.85 -29.12
N ASN A 2 9.05 -4.49 -29.79
CA ASN A 2 8.44 -3.17 -29.66
C ASN A 2 7.20 -3.25 -28.76
N TYR A 3 7.06 -2.23 -27.92
CA TYR A 3 5.96 -2.10 -26.94
C TYR A 3 5.33 -0.72 -27.02
N ILE A 4 4.09 -0.63 -26.54
CA ILE A 4 3.36 0.64 -26.41
C ILE A 4 2.88 0.76 -24.96
N LEU A 5 3.29 1.83 -24.27
CA LEU A 5 2.69 2.28 -23.02
C LEU A 5 1.40 3.03 -23.36
N LYS A 6 0.30 2.62 -22.73
CA LYS A 6 -1.01 3.24 -22.88
C LYS A 6 -1.58 3.69 -21.54
N GLN A 7 -2.46 4.68 -21.59
CA GLN A 7 -3.41 4.99 -20.53
C GLN A 7 -4.83 4.76 -21.09
N PHE A 8 -5.62 3.90 -20.49
CA PHE A 8 -6.80 3.33 -21.15
C PHE A 8 -6.39 2.78 -22.53
N ASP A 9 -7.09 3.20 -23.61
CA ASP A 9 -6.72 2.82 -24.97
C ASP A 9 -5.84 3.86 -25.67
N GLU A 10 -5.50 4.99 -25.01
CA GLU A 10 -4.68 6.05 -25.57
C GLU A 10 -3.19 5.67 -25.58
N PRO A 11 -2.52 5.57 -26.74
CA PRO A 11 -1.09 5.29 -26.81
C PRO A 11 -0.29 6.54 -26.41
N LEU A 12 0.68 6.38 -25.51
CA LEU A 12 1.49 7.47 -24.97
C LEU A 12 2.96 7.40 -25.40
N VAL A 13 3.57 6.20 -25.29
CA VAL A 13 4.99 6.01 -25.63
C VAL A 13 5.16 4.68 -26.36
N LYS A 14 5.82 4.70 -27.51
CA LYS A 14 6.31 3.51 -28.22
C LYS A 14 7.80 3.35 -27.96
N PHE A 15 8.21 2.14 -27.57
CA PHE A 15 9.61 1.85 -27.26
C PHE A 15 9.98 0.44 -27.71
N SER A 16 11.27 0.24 -28.00
CA SER A 16 11.85 -1.09 -28.18
C SER A 16 12.58 -1.50 -26.90
N ALA A 17 12.59 -2.79 -26.63
CA ALA A 17 13.33 -3.35 -25.50
C ALA A 17 13.84 -4.76 -25.78
N THR A 18 15.00 -5.10 -25.19
CA THR A 18 15.52 -6.47 -25.16
C THR A 18 14.76 -7.29 -24.11
N THR A 19 14.30 -8.49 -24.45
CA THR A 19 13.31 -9.23 -23.63
C THR A 19 13.93 -10.22 -22.64
N ASP A 20 15.06 -10.82 -22.98
CA ASP A 20 15.63 -11.98 -22.24
C ASP A 20 16.76 -11.60 -21.28
N THR A 21 16.75 -10.40 -20.75
CA THR A 21 17.79 -9.87 -19.86
C THR A 21 17.20 -9.30 -18.57
N SER A 22 18.00 -9.29 -17.50
CA SER A 22 17.65 -8.66 -16.23
C SER A 22 17.66 -7.14 -16.31
N GLU A 23 18.39 -6.57 -17.26
CA GLU A 23 18.49 -5.14 -17.53
C GLU A 23 18.17 -4.90 -19.01
N PRO A 24 16.86 -4.73 -19.32
CA PRO A 24 16.47 -4.49 -20.70
C PRO A 24 17.04 -3.16 -21.20
N GLU A 25 17.70 -3.21 -22.33
CA GLU A 25 18.06 -2.00 -23.08
C GLU A 25 16.80 -1.45 -23.71
N ILE A 26 16.46 -0.23 -23.35
CA ILE A 26 15.25 0.46 -23.83
C ILE A 26 15.65 1.58 -24.78
N GLN A 27 14.93 1.68 -25.89
CA GLN A 27 14.98 2.80 -26.80
C GLN A 27 13.58 3.36 -26.99
N ILE A 28 13.37 4.64 -26.71
CA ILE A 28 12.12 5.34 -26.99
C ILE A 28 12.07 5.64 -28.50
N LEU A 29 11.04 5.13 -29.17
CA LEU A 29 10.86 5.25 -30.61
C LEU A 29 9.91 6.41 -30.97
N TRP A 30 8.91 6.64 -30.14
CA TRP A 30 7.90 7.65 -30.35
C TRP A 30 7.21 8.04 -29.05
N THR A 31 6.77 9.27 -28.94
CA THR A 31 6.01 9.83 -27.82
C THR A 31 4.83 10.62 -28.38
N ASN A 32 3.67 10.47 -27.77
CA ASN A 32 2.49 11.24 -28.10
C ASN A 32 2.57 12.64 -27.47
N GLU A 33 3.07 13.61 -28.21
CA GLU A 33 3.25 14.98 -27.74
C GLU A 33 1.92 15.68 -27.42
N GLU A 34 0.85 15.38 -28.18
CA GLU A 34 -0.49 15.93 -27.94
C GLU A 34 -1.09 15.45 -26.62
N LYS A 35 -0.66 14.29 -26.14
CA LYS A 35 -1.11 13.65 -24.90
C LYS A 35 -0.03 13.62 -23.81
N ALA A 36 0.99 14.46 -23.92
CA ALA A 36 2.09 14.51 -22.95
C ALA A 36 1.60 14.72 -21.49
N ALA A 37 0.51 15.46 -21.30
CA ALA A 37 -0.11 15.65 -19.98
C ALA A 37 -0.63 14.34 -19.34
N LEU A 38 -0.87 13.30 -20.14
CA LEU A 38 -1.34 11.99 -19.67
C LEU A 38 -0.21 11.02 -19.32
N LEU A 39 1.07 11.40 -19.52
CA LEU A 39 2.19 10.57 -19.10
C LEU A 39 2.17 10.36 -17.58
N PRO A 40 2.52 9.14 -17.07
CA PRO A 40 2.55 8.92 -15.63
C PRO A 40 3.36 9.99 -14.89
N LEU A 41 2.80 10.59 -13.84
CA LEU A 41 3.43 11.68 -13.07
C LEU A 41 4.79 11.29 -12.47
N ASP A 42 5.02 9.99 -12.28
CA ASP A 42 6.25 9.40 -11.76
C ASP A 42 7.20 8.87 -12.86
N LEU A 43 6.88 9.10 -14.13
CA LEU A 43 7.71 8.69 -15.26
C LEU A 43 8.64 9.81 -15.71
N THR A 44 9.94 9.60 -15.57
CA THR A 44 10.92 10.40 -16.32
C THR A 44 11.05 9.81 -17.72
N LEU A 45 10.72 10.59 -18.74
CA LEU A 45 10.73 10.14 -20.16
C LEU A 45 12.15 10.04 -20.70
N THR A 46 12.90 9.07 -20.20
CA THR A 46 14.23 8.64 -20.65
C THR A 46 14.27 7.12 -20.66
N PRO A 47 15.21 6.47 -21.40
CA PRO A 47 15.35 5.01 -21.37
C PRO A 47 15.45 4.45 -19.96
N ASP A 48 16.29 5.02 -19.09
CA ASP A 48 16.46 4.62 -17.69
C ASP A 48 15.21 4.90 -16.84
N GLY A 49 14.54 6.03 -17.08
CA GLY A 49 13.30 6.38 -16.37
C GLY A 49 12.18 5.39 -16.71
N LEU A 50 12.02 5.06 -17.99
CA LEU A 50 11.04 4.07 -18.43
C LEU A 50 11.39 2.67 -17.91
N SER A 51 12.67 2.27 -17.91
CA SER A 51 13.11 1.00 -17.31
C SER A 51 12.74 0.92 -15.82
N ARG A 52 13.01 1.98 -15.03
CA ARG A 52 12.63 2.05 -13.62
C ARG A 52 11.11 1.97 -13.43
N TRP A 53 10.35 2.68 -14.24
CA TRP A 53 8.89 2.68 -14.19
C TRP A 53 8.32 1.28 -14.49
N LEU A 54 8.81 0.60 -15.53
CA LEU A 54 8.42 -0.77 -15.88
C LEU A 54 8.73 -1.76 -14.76
N ARG A 55 9.90 -1.65 -14.10
CA ARG A 55 10.25 -2.52 -12.95
C ARG A 55 9.29 -2.35 -11.77
N ARG A 56 8.79 -1.13 -11.52
CA ARG A 56 7.76 -0.88 -10.48
C ARG A 56 6.41 -1.52 -10.82
N ARG A 57 6.20 -1.91 -12.08
CA ARG A 57 5.00 -2.60 -12.55
C ARG A 57 5.15 -4.13 -12.53
N THR A 58 6.06 -4.63 -11.74
CA THR A 58 6.25 -6.07 -11.50
C THR A 58 6.28 -6.35 -10.01
N ILE A 59 6.05 -7.61 -9.65
CA ILE A 59 6.03 -8.08 -8.26
C ILE A 59 7.38 -7.83 -7.57
N PRO A 60 7.42 -7.29 -6.32
CA PRO A 60 8.65 -7.07 -5.58
C PRO A 60 9.40 -8.37 -5.27
N LYS A 61 10.74 -8.32 -5.32
CA LYS A 61 11.61 -9.48 -5.07
C LYS A 61 11.46 -10.08 -3.68
N ASN A 62 11.15 -9.25 -2.68
CA ASN A 62 11.00 -9.63 -1.28
C ASN A 62 9.58 -10.01 -0.87
N ARG A 63 8.63 -10.09 -1.82
CA ARG A 63 7.27 -10.52 -1.51
C ARG A 63 7.23 -12.00 -1.13
N ALA A 64 6.43 -12.33 -0.13
CA ALA A 64 6.17 -13.71 0.25
C ALA A 64 5.70 -14.54 -0.96
N TYR A 65 6.27 -15.73 -1.11
CA TYR A 65 5.95 -16.70 -2.16
C TYR A 65 6.19 -16.25 -3.61
N VAL A 66 6.91 -15.14 -3.85
CA VAL A 66 7.19 -14.62 -5.20
C VAL A 66 7.82 -15.67 -6.12
N HIS A 67 8.79 -16.41 -5.61
CA HIS A 67 9.46 -17.47 -6.38
C HIS A 67 8.51 -18.60 -6.75
N SER A 68 7.65 -19.04 -5.83
CA SER A 68 6.63 -20.07 -6.10
C SER A 68 5.62 -19.58 -7.12
N LEU A 69 5.14 -18.33 -6.99
CA LEU A 69 4.20 -17.72 -7.92
C LEU A 69 4.76 -17.69 -9.34
N LEU A 70 5.96 -17.13 -9.51
CA LEU A 70 6.56 -16.96 -10.83
C LEU A 70 6.96 -18.31 -11.46
N ALA A 71 7.53 -19.22 -10.68
CA ALA A 71 7.91 -20.55 -11.18
C ALA A 71 6.69 -21.35 -11.68
N LYS A 72 5.55 -21.27 -10.99
CA LYS A 72 4.30 -21.93 -11.43
C LYS A 72 3.73 -21.34 -12.72
N CYS A 73 4.06 -20.07 -13.00
CA CYS A 73 3.69 -19.39 -14.25
C CYS A 73 4.75 -19.55 -15.37
N GLY A 74 5.87 -20.20 -15.10
CA GLY A 74 6.99 -20.29 -16.04
C GLY A 74 7.76 -18.98 -16.21
N LEU A 75 7.67 -18.09 -15.22
CA LEU A 75 8.28 -16.76 -15.22
C LEU A 75 9.51 -16.69 -14.32
N ASN A 76 10.39 -15.74 -14.61
CA ASN A 76 11.59 -15.47 -13.83
C ASN A 76 11.58 -14.00 -13.32
N LEU A 77 11.84 -13.85 -12.03
CA LEU A 77 11.89 -12.55 -11.35
C LEU A 77 12.92 -11.58 -11.96
N ASN A 78 14.00 -12.13 -12.52
CA ASN A 78 15.06 -11.33 -13.14
C ASN A 78 14.75 -10.91 -14.60
N ARG A 79 13.56 -11.23 -15.11
CA ARG A 79 13.11 -10.87 -16.46
C ARG A 79 11.82 -10.02 -16.40
N PRO A 80 11.90 -8.76 -16.06
CA PRO A 80 10.71 -7.92 -15.82
C PRO A 80 9.81 -7.82 -17.06
N LEU A 81 10.36 -7.73 -18.25
CA LEU A 81 9.58 -7.66 -19.48
C LEU A 81 8.83 -8.97 -19.80
N SER A 82 9.39 -10.14 -19.41
CA SER A 82 8.65 -11.40 -19.53
C SER A 82 7.45 -11.47 -18.57
N ILE A 83 7.51 -10.81 -17.43
CA ILE A 83 6.37 -10.66 -16.53
C ILE A 83 5.36 -9.69 -17.15
N ILE A 84 5.81 -8.53 -17.65
CA ILE A 84 4.96 -7.50 -18.26
C ILE A 84 4.27 -8.02 -19.52
N SER A 85 4.93 -8.79 -20.39
CA SER A 85 4.29 -9.35 -21.59
C SER A 85 3.06 -10.21 -21.25
N ILE A 86 3.04 -10.81 -20.08
CA ILE A 86 1.93 -11.63 -19.58
C ILE A 86 0.88 -10.77 -18.85
N CYS A 87 1.28 -10.01 -17.83
CA CYS A 87 0.36 -9.22 -17.01
C CYS A 87 0.05 -7.85 -17.62
N LYS A 88 0.67 -7.50 -18.75
CA LYS A 88 0.56 -6.20 -19.43
C LYS A 88 0.90 -5.00 -18.51
N GLY A 89 1.60 -5.24 -17.40
CA GLY A 89 1.87 -4.25 -16.38
C GLY A 89 0.60 -3.64 -15.76
N LEU A 90 -0.55 -4.27 -15.89
CA LEU A 90 -1.82 -3.81 -15.32
C LEU A 90 -1.74 -3.77 -13.80
N SER A 91 -2.30 -2.71 -13.20
CA SER A 91 -2.32 -2.50 -11.74
C SER A 91 -3.74 -2.11 -11.29
N LEU A 92 -4.02 -2.37 -10.01
CA LEU A 92 -5.19 -1.80 -9.35
C LEU A 92 -4.94 -0.38 -8.83
N ASN A 93 -3.75 0.18 -9.02
CA ASN A 93 -3.44 1.55 -8.59
C ASN A 93 -3.80 2.61 -9.62
N ASP A 94 -3.89 2.26 -10.91
CA ASP A 94 -4.06 3.20 -12.02
C ASP A 94 -4.57 2.51 -13.30
N CYS A 95 -4.68 3.29 -14.39
CA CYS A 95 -5.15 2.82 -15.70
C CYS A 95 -4.05 2.74 -16.77
N TYR A 96 -2.78 2.68 -16.36
CA TYR A 96 -1.66 2.48 -17.28
C TYR A 96 -1.39 1.00 -17.52
N TRP A 97 -0.98 0.66 -18.74
CA TRP A 97 -0.61 -0.69 -19.14
C TRP A 97 0.32 -0.70 -20.35
N VAL A 98 0.93 -1.84 -20.62
CA VAL A 98 1.92 -2.02 -21.69
C VAL A 98 1.51 -3.18 -22.56
N VAL A 99 1.50 -2.98 -23.86
CA VAL A 99 1.21 -4.01 -24.86
C VAL A 99 2.34 -4.15 -25.85
N GLU A 100 2.46 -5.32 -26.47
CA GLU A 100 3.32 -5.49 -27.65
C GLU A 100 2.74 -4.69 -28.83
N ASP A 101 3.61 -4.16 -29.66
CA ASP A 101 3.20 -3.43 -30.87
C ASP A 101 2.44 -4.38 -31.80
N GLY A 102 1.22 -4.02 -32.18
CA GLY A 102 0.30 -4.85 -32.92
C GLY A 102 -0.73 -5.62 -32.07
N ASP A 103 -0.64 -5.59 -30.73
CA ASP A 103 -1.70 -6.15 -29.86
C ASP A 103 -2.98 -5.30 -29.99
N THR A 104 -4.10 -5.94 -30.32
CA THR A 104 -5.40 -5.32 -30.54
C THR A 104 -6.31 -5.32 -29.30
N ALA A 105 -5.80 -5.74 -28.14
CA ALA A 105 -6.55 -5.73 -26.89
C ALA A 105 -6.98 -4.30 -26.53
N SER A 106 -8.20 -4.15 -26.03
CA SER A 106 -8.70 -2.90 -25.44
C SER A 106 -8.64 -2.96 -23.92
N PHE A 107 -8.47 -1.81 -23.27
CA PHE A 107 -8.40 -1.69 -21.80
C PHE A 107 -9.62 -2.28 -21.12
N ASP A 108 -10.82 -2.02 -21.64
CA ASP A 108 -12.07 -2.53 -21.06
C ASP A 108 -12.12 -4.06 -20.96
N LYS A 109 -11.47 -4.77 -21.88
CA LYS A 109 -11.44 -6.25 -21.88
C LYS A 109 -10.39 -6.87 -20.97
N VAL A 110 -9.38 -6.08 -20.54
CA VAL A 110 -8.23 -6.63 -19.81
C VAL A 110 -7.99 -5.98 -18.45
N ASN A 111 -8.58 -4.80 -18.18
CA ASN A 111 -8.35 -4.07 -16.94
C ASN A 111 -8.72 -4.90 -15.71
N LEU A 112 -8.06 -4.61 -14.57
CA LEU A 112 -8.26 -5.33 -13.32
C LEU A 112 -9.45 -4.82 -12.50
N PHE A 113 -10.04 -3.68 -12.86
CA PHE A 113 -11.19 -3.12 -12.14
C PHE A 113 -12.48 -3.85 -12.45
N ASP A 114 -12.71 -4.23 -13.72
CA ASP A 114 -13.95 -4.81 -14.17
C ASP A 114 -13.86 -6.33 -14.41
N ASN A 115 -12.67 -6.82 -14.76
CA ASN A 115 -12.48 -8.19 -15.18
C ASN A 115 -12.21 -9.15 -14.01
N PRO A 116 -12.58 -10.45 -14.12
CA PRO A 116 -12.36 -11.42 -13.06
C PRO A 116 -10.88 -11.70 -12.82
N PHE A 117 -10.51 -12.03 -11.56
CA PHE A 117 -9.18 -12.45 -11.17
C PHE A 117 -9.04 -13.97 -11.21
N SER A 118 -7.80 -14.45 -11.39
CA SER A 118 -7.47 -15.86 -11.25
C SER A 118 -7.48 -16.27 -9.77
N ASN A 119 -8.45 -17.09 -9.36
CA ASN A 119 -8.48 -17.65 -8.01
C ASN A 119 -7.25 -18.53 -7.72
N VAL A 120 -6.70 -19.19 -8.72
CA VAL A 120 -5.50 -20.03 -8.59
C VAL A 120 -4.27 -19.16 -8.28
N LEU A 121 -4.13 -18.02 -8.96
CA LEU A 121 -3.04 -17.08 -8.68
C LEU A 121 -3.21 -16.42 -7.32
N ALA A 122 -4.42 -16.03 -6.92
CA ALA A 122 -4.71 -15.49 -5.60
C ALA A 122 -4.35 -16.50 -4.49
N GLU A 123 -4.72 -17.79 -4.65
CA GLU A 123 -4.36 -18.84 -3.71
C GLU A 123 -2.84 -19.04 -3.61
N LEU A 124 -2.17 -19.11 -4.76
CA LEU A 124 -0.73 -19.27 -4.84
C LEU A 124 0.03 -18.10 -4.21
N ALA A 125 -0.39 -16.86 -4.48
CA ALA A 125 0.21 -15.66 -3.91
C ALA A 125 0.00 -15.54 -2.39
N PHE A 126 -1.07 -16.13 -1.86
CA PHE A 126 -1.42 -16.06 -0.45
C PHE A 126 -0.87 -17.23 0.37
N THR A 127 -0.77 -18.43 -0.19
CA THR A 127 -0.38 -19.65 0.54
C THR A 127 0.98 -20.20 0.13
N GLY A 128 1.51 -19.81 -1.03
CA GLY A 128 2.69 -20.44 -1.66
C GLY A 128 2.39 -21.78 -2.35
N TYR A 129 1.17 -22.29 -2.22
CA TYR A 129 0.77 -23.59 -2.76
C TYR A 129 -0.30 -23.43 -3.84
N GLY A 130 -0.21 -24.24 -4.89
CA GLY A 130 -1.18 -24.23 -5.98
C GLY A 130 -0.74 -25.06 -7.17
N SER A 131 -1.65 -25.29 -8.11
CA SER A 131 -1.37 -25.99 -9.37
C SER A 131 -0.56 -25.11 -10.33
N ARG A 132 0.04 -25.71 -11.35
CA ARG A 132 0.62 -24.94 -12.47
C ARG A 132 -0.47 -24.13 -13.17
N VAL A 133 -0.14 -22.89 -13.49
CA VAL A 133 -1.05 -21.96 -14.18
C VAL A 133 -0.66 -21.90 -15.66
N ARG A 134 -1.65 -22.01 -16.56
CA ARG A 134 -1.42 -21.83 -17.99
C ARG A 134 -1.37 -20.33 -18.32
N ALA A 135 -0.47 -19.93 -19.23
CA ALA A 135 -0.23 -18.54 -19.62
C ALA A 135 -1.50 -17.79 -20.10
N SER A 136 -2.49 -18.49 -20.65
CA SER A 136 -3.74 -17.89 -21.12
C SER A 136 -4.70 -17.38 -20.03
N LEU A 137 -4.34 -17.48 -18.74
CA LEU A 137 -5.21 -17.16 -17.61
C LEU A 137 -4.68 -15.99 -16.74
N LEU A 138 -3.77 -15.15 -17.25
CA LEU A 138 -2.82 -14.44 -16.40
C LEU A 138 -3.06 -12.95 -16.18
N SER A 139 -4.22 -12.38 -16.52
CA SER A 139 -4.59 -11.07 -15.98
C SER A 139 -4.89 -11.20 -14.48
N SER A 140 -3.94 -10.80 -13.65
CA SER A 140 -4.09 -10.87 -12.20
C SER A 140 -3.33 -9.74 -11.54
N PRO A 141 -3.91 -9.07 -10.52
CA PRO A 141 -3.24 -8.03 -9.76
C PRO A 141 -2.03 -8.56 -8.97
N GLU A 142 -1.91 -9.88 -8.83
CA GLU A 142 -0.83 -10.52 -8.06
C GLU A 142 0.56 -10.23 -8.62
N PHE A 143 0.68 -9.95 -9.91
CA PHE A 143 1.96 -9.63 -10.57
C PHE A 143 2.43 -8.20 -10.37
N THR A 144 1.57 -7.30 -9.87
CA THR A 144 1.88 -5.86 -9.72
C THR A 144 1.61 -5.32 -8.32
N THR A 145 1.14 -6.17 -7.40
CA THR A 145 0.86 -5.78 -6.01
C THR A 145 2.12 -5.67 -5.18
N ASN A 146 2.35 -4.51 -4.58
CA ASN A 146 3.49 -4.20 -3.74
C ASN A 146 3.39 -4.77 -2.31
N GLY A 147 4.53 -4.74 -1.59
CA GLY A 147 4.67 -5.09 -0.17
C GLY A 147 5.07 -6.55 0.07
N MET A 148 5.70 -6.81 1.21
CA MET A 148 6.41 -8.06 1.52
C MET A 148 5.50 -9.20 1.99
N LEU A 149 4.46 -8.88 2.79
CA LEU A 149 3.61 -9.90 3.41
C LEU A 149 2.80 -10.68 2.36
N ARG A 150 2.40 -11.91 2.74
CA ARG A 150 1.44 -12.68 1.96
C ARG A 150 0.16 -11.87 1.77
N LYS A 151 -0.31 -11.76 0.56
CA LYS A 151 -1.54 -11.04 0.23
C LYS A 151 -2.10 -11.50 -1.11
N CYS A 152 -3.39 -11.31 -1.28
CA CYS A 152 -4.05 -11.53 -2.56
C CYS A 152 -5.28 -10.64 -2.69
N TRP A 153 -5.71 -10.44 -3.93
CA TRP A 153 -6.92 -9.75 -4.24
C TRP A 153 -8.05 -10.72 -4.54
N ARG A 154 -9.23 -10.41 -4.04
CA ARG A 154 -10.43 -11.22 -4.25
C ARG A 154 -11.61 -10.35 -4.65
N ARG A 155 -12.40 -10.82 -5.61
CA ARG A 155 -13.66 -10.17 -5.97
C ARG A 155 -14.81 -10.90 -5.26
N ILE A 156 -15.56 -10.17 -4.43
CA ILE A 156 -16.65 -10.70 -3.63
C ILE A 156 -17.85 -9.76 -3.74
N GLY A 157 -18.99 -10.25 -4.19
CA GLY A 157 -20.20 -9.44 -4.33
C GLY A 157 -20.03 -8.21 -5.25
N GLY A 158 -19.20 -8.32 -6.29
CA GLY A 158 -18.89 -7.22 -7.21
C GLY A 158 -17.80 -6.27 -6.73
N LYS A 159 -17.42 -6.31 -5.47
CA LYS A 159 -16.35 -5.48 -4.87
C LYS A 159 -15.01 -6.20 -4.85
N VAL A 160 -13.93 -5.44 -4.88
CA VAL A 160 -12.54 -5.94 -4.83
C VAL A 160 -11.97 -5.73 -3.44
N TYR A 161 -11.45 -6.79 -2.83
CA TYR A 161 -10.87 -6.78 -1.50
C TYR A 161 -9.43 -7.28 -1.52
N LEU A 162 -8.55 -6.57 -0.80
CA LEU A 162 -7.24 -7.08 -0.43
C LEU A 162 -7.36 -7.97 0.81
N TYR A 163 -6.79 -9.16 0.75
CA TYR A 163 -6.58 -10.07 1.88
C TYR A 163 -5.10 -10.06 2.21
N LYS A 164 -4.72 -9.66 3.42
CA LYS A 164 -3.32 -9.53 3.85
C LYS A 164 -3.11 -10.33 5.13
N GLY A 165 -2.25 -11.34 5.08
CA GLY A 165 -1.85 -12.12 6.26
C GLY A 165 -0.70 -11.47 7.00
N GLY A 166 -0.37 -12.02 8.17
CA GLY A 166 0.77 -11.56 8.96
C GLY A 166 2.07 -12.28 8.63
N THR A 167 3.15 -11.82 9.25
CA THR A 167 4.48 -12.42 9.21
C THR A 167 4.48 -13.81 9.85
N GLU A 168 5.36 -14.70 9.40
CA GLU A 168 5.53 -16.04 9.96
C GLU A 168 6.95 -16.24 10.48
N GLY A 169 7.11 -17.21 11.39
CA GLY A 169 8.42 -17.73 11.77
C GLY A 169 8.88 -17.40 13.19
N ALA A 170 8.22 -16.51 13.94
CA ALA A 170 8.54 -16.24 15.34
C ALA A 170 7.27 -16.12 16.20
N ALA A 171 7.40 -16.34 17.51
CA ALA A 171 6.28 -16.37 18.46
C ALA A 171 5.54 -15.02 18.60
N ASN A 172 6.21 -13.92 18.36
CA ASN A 172 5.66 -12.55 18.43
C ASN A 172 5.27 -11.98 17.06
N THR A 173 5.13 -12.81 16.04
CA THR A 173 4.73 -12.40 14.67
C THR A 173 3.30 -12.82 14.35
N GLY A 174 2.79 -12.39 13.20
CA GLY A 174 1.45 -12.76 12.73
C GLY A 174 0.33 -11.88 13.26
N ASN A 175 0.66 -10.80 13.99
CA ASN A 175 -0.32 -9.89 14.60
C ASN A 175 -0.74 -8.73 13.70
N GLU A 176 -0.09 -8.52 12.54
CA GLU A 176 -0.37 -7.43 11.62
C GLU A 176 -1.86 -7.33 11.23
N PRO A 177 -2.60 -8.43 10.98
CA PRO A 177 -4.04 -8.34 10.72
C PRO A 177 -4.84 -7.71 11.87
N TYR A 178 -4.45 -7.99 13.13
CA TYR A 178 -5.07 -7.36 14.29
C TYR A 178 -4.74 -5.88 14.37
N SER A 179 -3.48 -5.51 14.11
CA SER A 179 -3.04 -4.10 14.11
C SER A 179 -3.81 -3.30 13.07
N GLU A 180 -3.98 -3.80 11.84
CA GLU A 180 -4.81 -3.18 10.81
C GLU A 180 -6.26 -2.94 11.30
N PHE A 181 -6.87 -3.99 11.84
CA PHE A 181 -8.28 -3.95 12.27
C PHE A 181 -8.50 -2.99 13.45
N TYR A 182 -7.61 -3.01 14.44
CA TYR A 182 -7.75 -2.15 15.62
C TYR A 182 -7.30 -0.71 15.37
N ALA A 183 -6.26 -0.48 14.55
CA ALA A 183 -5.86 0.86 14.15
C ALA A 183 -6.94 1.56 13.32
N ALA A 184 -7.64 0.83 12.44
CA ALA A 184 -8.79 1.38 11.71
C ALA A 184 -9.93 1.85 12.62
N GLN A 185 -10.15 1.20 13.77
CA GLN A 185 -11.15 1.66 14.75
C GLN A 185 -10.70 2.94 15.45
N ILE A 186 -9.41 3.09 15.77
CA ILE A 186 -8.84 4.32 16.33
C ILE A 186 -8.97 5.45 15.30
N ALA A 187 -8.63 5.20 14.03
CA ALA A 187 -8.79 6.17 12.95
C ALA A 187 -10.25 6.64 12.83
N ALA A 188 -11.20 5.70 12.86
CA ALA A 188 -12.62 6.01 12.80
C ALA A 188 -13.09 6.83 14.02
N ALA A 189 -12.59 6.53 15.23
CA ALA A 189 -12.91 7.28 16.44
C ALA A 189 -12.38 8.72 16.41
N MET A 190 -11.17 8.90 15.85
CA MET A 190 -10.58 10.23 15.62
C MET A 190 -11.23 10.99 14.45
N GLY A 191 -11.96 10.31 13.56
CA GLY A 191 -12.40 10.90 12.29
C GLY A 191 -11.25 11.14 11.31
N VAL A 192 -10.23 10.27 11.33
CA VAL A 192 -9.12 10.27 10.37
C VAL A 192 -9.57 9.65 9.06
N HIS A 193 -9.18 10.25 7.93
CA HIS A 193 -9.45 9.69 6.61
C HIS A 193 -8.57 8.47 6.33
N ALA A 194 -9.02 7.30 6.76
CA ALA A 194 -8.31 6.03 6.62
C ALA A 194 -9.21 4.92 6.07
N ILE A 195 -8.59 3.91 5.48
CA ILE A 195 -9.28 2.73 4.96
C ILE A 195 -9.82 1.89 6.14
N PRO A 196 -11.10 1.49 6.12
CA PRO A 196 -11.65 0.56 7.10
C PRO A 196 -11.12 -0.86 6.85
N TYR A 197 -10.75 -1.54 7.94
CA TYR A 197 -10.28 -2.92 7.89
C TYR A 197 -11.20 -3.86 8.64
N GLY A 198 -11.44 -5.04 8.03
CA GLY A 198 -12.07 -6.18 8.67
C GLY A 198 -11.05 -7.27 9.00
N LEU A 199 -11.49 -8.29 9.75
CA LEU A 199 -10.76 -9.54 9.97
C LEU A 199 -11.47 -10.71 9.31
N SER A 200 -10.70 -11.62 8.74
CA SER A 200 -11.19 -12.84 8.12
C SER A 200 -10.19 -13.98 8.30
N ARG A 201 -10.62 -15.18 7.94
CA ARG A 201 -9.71 -16.32 7.76
C ARG A 201 -9.92 -16.89 6.37
N TRP A 202 -8.85 -16.94 5.59
CA TRP A 202 -8.86 -17.51 4.26
C TRP A 202 -7.77 -18.57 4.12
N LYS A 203 -8.11 -19.73 3.55
CA LYS A 203 -7.19 -20.86 3.43
C LYS A 203 -6.50 -21.22 4.76
N GLY A 204 -7.23 -21.13 5.88
CA GLY A 204 -6.70 -21.42 7.22
C GLY A 204 -5.89 -20.31 7.89
N VAL A 205 -5.55 -19.23 7.17
CA VAL A 205 -4.71 -18.11 7.65
C VAL A 205 -5.57 -16.93 8.07
N LEU A 206 -5.30 -16.37 9.27
CA LEU A 206 -5.88 -15.10 9.70
C LEU A 206 -5.36 -13.97 8.81
N CYS A 207 -6.26 -13.09 8.38
CA CYS A 207 -5.91 -11.95 7.53
C CYS A 207 -6.78 -10.73 7.85
N SER A 208 -6.21 -9.56 7.63
CA SER A 208 -6.97 -8.33 7.48
C SER A 208 -7.58 -8.27 6.08
N THR A 209 -8.69 -7.55 5.97
CA THR A 209 -9.36 -7.33 4.69
C THR A 209 -9.75 -5.88 4.56
N CYS A 210 -9.48 -5.28 3.41
CA CYS A 210 -9.96 -3.94 3.09
C CYS A 210 -10.46 -3.88 1.65
N GLU A 211 -11.44 -3.03 1.40
CA GLU A 211 -11.94 -2.77 0.05
C GLU A 211 -10.91 -1.94 -0.74
N LEU A 212 -10.82 -2.17 -2.03
CA LEU A 212 -10.02 -1.36 -2.95
C LEU A 212 -10.55 0.08 -2.94
N PHE A 213 -9.64 1.05 -2.79
CA PHE A 213 -9.99 2.48 -2.73
C PHE A 213 -9.68 3.25 -4.01
N THR A 214 -9.15 2.57 -5.01
CA THR A 214 -8.92 3.09 -6.37
C THR A 214 -9.95 2.53 -7.34
N ASP A 215 -10.12 3.20 -8.45
CA ASP A 215 -11.02 2.77 -9.52
C ASP A 215 -10.55 3.30 -10.89
N LYS A 216 -11.37 3.17 -11.93
CA LYS A 216 -11.05 3.74 -13.26
C LYS A 216 -11.09 5.27 -13.30
N ALA A 217 -11.70 5.93 -12.31
CA ALA A 217 -11.71 7.39 -12.23
C ALA A 217 -10.50 7.91 -11.46
N TYR A 218 -10.08 7.23 -10.38
CA TYR A 218 -9.06 7.71 -9.47
C TYR A 218 -7.97 6.68 -9.22
N ALA A 219 -6.74 7.10 -9.47
CA ALA A 219 -5.49 6.37 -9.20
C ALA A 219 -4.93 6.71 -7.82
N TYR A 220 -4.12 5.82 -7.27
CA TYR A 220 -3.26 6.07 -6.13
C TYR A 220 -1.80 6.20 -6.58
N LEU A 221 -1.14 7.28 -6.16
CA LEU A 221 0.28 7.50 -6.40
C LEU A 221 1.01 7.72 -5.07
N PRO A 222 1.95 6.81 -4.69
CA PRO A 222 2.75 6.96 -3.48
C PRO A 222 3.58 8.22 -3.49
N ILE A 223 3.72 8.90 -2.34
CA ILE A 223 4.52 10.13 -2.27
C ILE A 223 5.99 9.89 -2.60
N GLY A 224 6.53 8.71 -2.30
CA GLY A 224 7.91 8.33 -2.65
C GLY A 224 8.19 8.23 -4.15
N HIS A 225 7.17 8.19 -4.99
CA HIS A 225 7.31 8.29 -6.45
C HIS A 225 7.41 9.73 -6.93
N LEU A 226 6.84 10.69 -6.18
CA LEU A 226 6.86 12.12 -6.50
C LEU A 226 8.04 12.84 -5.84
N VAL A 227 8.40 12.43 -4.62
CA VAL A 227 9.49 13.00 -3.82
C VAL A 227 10.51 11.90 -3.52
N SER A 228 11.53 11.80 -4.37
CA SER A 228 12.53 10.72 -4.31
C SER A 228 13.72 11.00 -3.40
N LYS A 229 13.91 12.25 -2.93
CA LYS A 229 15.04 12.69 -2.11
C LYS A 229 14.60 13.76 -1.10
N GLY A 230 15.37 13.93 -0.02
CA GLY A 230 15.17 14.99 0.96
C GLY A 230 14.25 14.64 2.14
N GLY A 231 13.83 13.39 2.27
CA GLY A 231 13.11 12.89 3.44
C GLY A 231 11.77 13.57 3.70
N MET A 232 11.31 13.54 4.96
CA MET A 232 10.01 14.10 5.36
C MET A 232 9.93 15.63 5.15
N GLY A 233 11.05 16.35 5.28
CA GLY A 233 11.09 17.80 5.00
C GLY A 233 10.74 18.13 3.55
N ALA A 234 11.26 17.35 2.59
CA ALA A 234 10.92 17.53 1.18
C ALA A 234 9.46 17.15 0.88
N VAL A 235 8.92 16.13 1.54
CA VAL A 235 7.50 15.76 1.44
C VAL A 235 6.61 16.90 1.96
N ARG A 236 6.95 17.48 3.11
CA ARG A 236 6.22 18.64 3.66
C ARG A 236 6.23 19.82 2.70
N ALA A 237 7.42 20.20 2.18
CA ALA A 237 7.53 21.28 1.20
C ALA A 237 6.77 21.00 -0.11
N TYR A 238 6.68 19.74 -0.52
CA TYR A 238 5.86 19.34 -1.67
C TYR A 238 4.36 19.53 -1.38
N TYR A 239 3.88 19.09 -0.21
CA TYR A 239 2.48 19.24 0.18
C TYR A 239 2.08 20.70 0.42
N GLU A 240 2.98 21.54 0.95
CA GLU A 240 2.76 22.99 1.08
C GLU A 240 2.49 23.65 -0.27
N LYS A 241 3.21 23.28 -1.32
CA LYS A 241 2.96 23.75 -2.70
C LYS A 241 1.60 23.33 -3.25
N MET A 242 1.04 22.23 -2.73
CA MET A 242 -0.27 21.71 -3.14
C MET A 242 -1.42 22.31 -2.33
N GLY A 243 -1.13 23.01 -1.24
CA GLY A 243 -2.09 23.74 -0.41
C GLY A 243 -2.49 23.02 0.88
N ASP A 244 -3.25 23.75 1.71
CA ASP A 244 -3.57 23.40 3.09
C ASP A 244 -4.20 22.01 3.26
N LYS A 245 -5.02 21.57 2.32
CA LYS A 245 -5.63 20.24 2.35
C LYS A 245 -4.59 19.12 2.47
N PHE A 246 -3.46 19.25 1.78
CA PHE A 246 -2.39 18.26 1.77
C PHE A 246 -1.53 18.35 3.05
N VAL A 247 -1.24 19.57 3.50
CA VAL A 247 -0.55 19.80 4.77
C VAL A 247 -1.35 19.26 5.95
N ASN A 248 -2.66 19.52 5.99
CA ASN A 248 -3.54 19.01 7.03
C ASN A 248 -3.60 17.49 7.06
N ALA A 249 -3.66 16.84 5.88
CA ALA A 249 -3.61 15.37 5.80
C ALA A 249 -2.26 14.79 6.27
N LEU A 250 -1.13 15.47 5.99
CA LEU A 250 0.17 15.08 6.51
C LEU A 250 0.22 15.20 8.03
N ASN A 251 -0.24 16.32 8.58
CA ASN A 251 -0.30 16.55 10.03
C ASN A 251 -1.22 15.51 10.72
N GLU A 252 -2.38 15.22 10.12
CA GLU A 252 -3.30 14.18 10.62
C GLU A 252 -2.62 12.81 10.66
N MET A 253 -1.88 12.42 9.60
CA MET A 253 -1.12 11.19 9.55
C MET A 253 -0.07 11.10 10.66
N LEU A 254 0.72 12.16 10.86
CA LEU A 254 1.77 12.20 11.88
C LEU A 254 1.21 12.06 13.30
N VAL A 255 0.10 12.74 13.59
CA VAL A 255 -0.60 12.63 14.89
C VAL A 255 -1.22 11.24 15.07
N PHE A 256 -1.84 10.69 14.04
CA PHE A 256 -2.41 9.35 14.09
C PHE A 256 -1.34 8.28 14.28
N ASP A 257 -0.25 8.33 13.52
CA ASP A 257 0.87 7.37 13.65
C ASP A 257 1.54 7.46 15.04
N ALA A 258 1.57 8.65 15.65
CA ALA A 258 2.03 8.81 17.02
C ALA A 258 1.10 8.13 18.03
N VAL A 259 -0.22 8.17 17.84
CA VAL A 259 -1.19 7.50 18.72
C VAL A 259 -1.05 5.98 18.63
N ILE A 260 -0.92 5.43 17.42
CA ILE A 260 -0.87 3.97 17.19
C ILE A 260 0.55 3.39 17.21
N CYS A 261 1.59 4.22 17.34
CA CYS A 261 3.01 3.83 17.21
C CYS A 261 3.28 3.05 15.93
N ASN A 262 2.93 3.62 14.78
CA ASN A 262 3.18 2.97 13.50
C ASN A 262 4.65 3.12 13.08
N VAL A 263 5.43 2.07 13.25
CA VAL A 263 6.88 2.08 12.97
C VAL A 263 7.22 1.98 11.48
N ASP A 264 6.24 1.73 10.60
CA ASP A 264 6.48 1.44 9.18
C ASP A 264 5.74 2.39 8.21
N ARG A 265 5.52 3.64 8.62
CA ARG A 265 4.98 4.68 7.72
C ARG A 265 6.04 5.15 6.74
N HIS A 266 6.42 4.31 5.78
CA HIS A 266 7.34 4.68 4.72
C HIS A 266 6.61 5.41 3.56
N PHE A 267 7.37 6.06 2.67
CA PHE A 267 6.83 6.88 1.56
C PHE A 267 6.02 6.11 0.50
N GLY A 268 5.91 4.80 0.63
CA GLY A 268 5.00 3.95 -0.16
C GLY A 268 3.59 3.81 0.44
N ASN A 269 3.42 4.13 1.74
CA ASN A 269 2.19 3.87 2.51
C ASN A 269 1.31 5.12 2.71
N PHE A 270 1.63 6.21 2.04
CA PHE A 270 0.79 7.40 1.90
C PHE A 270 1.14 8.14 0.61
N GLY A 271 0.26 9.02 0.16
CA GLY A 271 0.44 9.72 -1.10
C GLY A 271 -0.80 10.48 -1.54
N VAL A 272 -1.07 10.46 -2.83
CA VAL A 272 -2.11 11.29 -3.44
C VAL A 272 -3.05 10.46 -4.31
N MET A 273 -4.27 10.96 -4.48
CA MET A 273 -5.21 10.48 -5.48
C MET A 273 -5.07 11.33 -6.74
N VAL A 274 -5.08 10.67 -7.88
CA VAL A 274 -4.92 11.28 -9.21
C VAL A 274 -6.16 10.95 -10.04
N ASP A 275 -6.73 11.95 -10.68
CA ASP A 275 -7.79 11.75 -11.67
C ASP A 275 -7.18 11.09 -12.92
N ASN A 276 -7.66 9.89 -13.26
CA ASN A 276 -7.12 9.09 -14.37
C ASN A 276 -7.40 9.70 -15.75
N ARG A 277 -8.37 10.60 -15.90
CA ARG A 277 -8.70 11.20 -17.20
C ARG A 277 -7.85 12.43 -17.50
N THR A 278 -7.61 13.23 -16.46
CA THR A 278 -6.85 14.48 -16.58
C THR A 278 -5.40 14.36 -16.13
N ASN A 279 -5.07 13.24 -15.46
CA ASN A 279 -3.76 12.99 -14.84
C ASN A 279 -3.35 14.10 -13.84
N THR A 280 -4.35 14.67 -13.14
CA THR A 280 -4.13 15.71 -12.14
C THR A 280 -4.30 15.20 -10.73
N ILE A 281 -3.48 15.66 -9.80
CA ILE A 281 -3.61 15.33 -8.36
C ILE A 281 -4.84 16.05 -7.81
N VAL A 282 -5.76 15.28 -7.21
CA VAL A 282 -7.06 15.82 -6.74
C VAL A 282 -7.20 15.85 -5.23
N SER A 283 -6.54 14.94 -4.50
CA SER A 283 -6.62 14.90 -3.03
C SER A 283 -5.48 14.09 -2.41
N PRO A 284 -5.23 14.26 -1.10
CA PRO A 284 -4.50 13.24 -0.33
C PRO A 284 -5.21 11.89 -0.43
N ALA A 285 -4.45 10.81 -0.43
CA ALA A 285 -4.99 9.46 -0.36
C ALA A 285 -5.45 9.13 1.07
N PRO A 286 -6.45 8.25 1.26
CA PRO A 286 -6.78 7.74 2.58
C PRO A 286 -5.57 7.01 3.18
N LEU A 287 -5.41 7.04 4.51
CA LEU A 287 -4.36 6.29 5.20
C LEU A 287 -4.66 4.80 5.20
N PHE A 288 -3.63 4.01 4.98
CA PHE A 288 -3.70 2.55 4.95
C PHE A 288 -2.38 1.94 5.45
N ASP A 289 -2.31 0.62 5.50
CA ASP A 289 -1.15 -0.15 5.94
C ASP A 289 -0.69 0.20 7.36
N HIS A 290 -1.53 -0.17 8.34
CA HIS A 290 -1.27 0.02 9.77
C HIS A 290 -0.78 -1.28 10.45
N GLY A 291 -0.34 -2.27 9.67
CA GLY A 291 0.04 -3.60 10.17
C GLY A 291 1.17 -3.56 11.18
N ASN A 292 2.11 -2.64 11.05
CA ASN A 292 3.25 -2.47 11.96
C ASN A 292 3.00 -1.39 13.02
N SER A 293 1.85 -1.48 13.69
CA SER A 293 1.43 -0.58 14.76
C SER A 293 0.92 -1.35 15.98
N LEU A 294 0.51 -0.64 17.00
CA LEU A 294 -0.11 -1.20 18.22
C LEU A 294 0.73 -2.30 18.87
N PHE A 295 2.05 -2.15 18.81
CA PHE A 295 3.01 -3.02 19.50
C PHE A 295 2.96 -4.48 19.01
N ASN A 296 2.66 -4.70 17.73
CA ASN A 296 2.41 -6.01 17.15
C ASN A 296 3.57 -7.01 17.31
N PHE A 297 4.82 -6.54 17.38
CA PHE A 297 6.01 -7.37 17.57
C PHE A 297 6.47 -7.47 19.03
N ALA A 298 5.74 -6.89 19.98
CA ALA A 298 6.08 -6.99 21.39
C ALA A 298 6.10 -8.45 21.86
N GLY A 299 7.19 -8.87 22.52
CA GLY A 299 7.35 -10.18 23.11
C GLY A 299 6.47 -10.41 24.34
N ALA A 300 6.44 -11.62 24.84
CA ALA A 300 5.62 -11.98 26.00
C ALA A 300 5.95 -11.17 27.27
N ASP A 301 7.23 -10.86 27.44
CA ASP A 301 7.79 -10.03 28.52
C ASP A 301 7.26 -8.59 28.49
N ALA A 302 7.19 -7.96 27.32
CA ALA A 302 6.59 -6.65 27.18
C ALA A 302 5.08 -6.60 27.51
N TRP A 303 4.38 -7.72 27.43
CA TRP A 303 2.98 -7.84 27.79
C TRP A 303 2.76 -8.28 29.27
N ALA A 304 3.82 -8.34 30.08
CA ALA A 304 3.73 -8.73 31.48
C ALA A 304 2.86 -7.74 32.29
N ASP A 305 3.15 -6.45 32.16
CA ASP A 305 2.42 -5.35 32.81
C ASP A 305 2.56 -4.04 32.03
N GLU A 306 1.97 -2.96 32.54
CA GLU A 306 1.98 -1.65 31.91
C GLU A 306 3.38 -1.04 31.81
N ALA A 307 4.22 -1.18 32.85
CA ALA A 307 5.58 -0.64 32.87
C ALA A 307 6.47 -1.34 31.85
N ALA A 308 6.37 -2.67 31.71
CA ALA A 308 7.09 -3.44 30.70
C ALA A 308 6.68 -3.04 29.26
N LEU A 309 5.39 -2.81 29.04
CA LEU A 309 4.92 -2.35 27.74
C LEU A 309 5.40 -0.93 27.44
N GLU A 310 5.42 -0.03 28.41
CA GLU A 310 5.96 1.32 28.25
C GLU A 310 7.44 1.30 27.90
N ALA A 311 8.24 0.53 28.62
CA ALA A 311 9.66 0.35 28.31
C ALA A 311 9.87 -0.16 26.87
N TYR A 312 9.03 -1.08 26.40
CA TYR A 312 9.05 -1.51 25.00
C TYR A 312 8.68 -0.38 24.03
N ILE A 313 7.64 0.41 24.34
CA ILE A 313 7.20 1.52 23.49
C ILE A 313 8.28 2.59 23.33
N GLU A 314 9.08 2.84 24.36
CA GLU A 314 10.22 3.77 24.32
C GLU A 314 11.32 3.33 23.33
N THR A 315 11.36 2.05 22.95
CA THR A 315 12.28 1.54 21.93
C THR A 315 11.78 1.69 20.50
N LEU A 316 10.53 2.14 20.30
CA LEU A 316 9.92 2.24 18.99
C LEU A 316 10.15 3.61 18.36
N TYR A 317 10.61 3.58 17.11
CA TYR A 317 10.83 4.79 16.31
C TYR A 317 10.09 4.71 14.96
N PRO A 318 9.64 5.85 14.44
CA PRO A 318 9.09 5.92 13.09
C PRO A 318 10.18 5.73 12.03
N SER A 319 9.82 5.21 10.86
CA SER A 319 10.80 4.86 9.81
C SER A 319 11.32 6.06 8.99
N VAL A 320 10.62 7.20 8.98
CA VAL A 320 10.94 8.32 8.06
C VAL A 320 11.01 9.70 8.72
N TYR A 321 10.88 9.76 10.05
CA TYR A 321 11.04 10.99 10.85
C TYR A 321 11.61 10.64 12.24
N ASP A 322 12.01 11.63 13.07
CA ASP A 322 12.87 11.40 14.21
C ASP A 322 12.18 10.70 15.39
N ASP A 323 11.00 11.15 15.79
CA ASP A 323 10.24 10.59 16.90
C ASP A 323 8.74 10.81 16.75
N PHE A 324 7.94 9.98 17.46
CA PHE A 324 6.49 10.03 17.36
C PHE A 324 5.86 11.26 18.03
N LEU A 325 6.24 11.55 19.27
CA LEU A 325 5.51 12.54 20.08
C LEU A 325 5.94 13.97 19.76
N GLY A 326 7.25 14.22 19.57
CA GLY A 326 7.76 15.53 19.19
C GLY A 326 7.20 15.95 17.83
N THR A 327 7.35 15.08 16.82
CA THR A 327 6.80 15.35 15.47
C THR A 327 5.29 15.55 15.48
N ALA A 328 4.55 14.77 16.27
CA ALA A 328 3.10 14.94 16.39
C ALA A 328 2.71 16.25 17.08
N LYS A 329 3.46 16.68 18.12
CA LYS A 329 3.23 17.97 18.78
C LYS A 329 3.42 19.14 17.84
N ASP A 330 4.45 19.11 17.00
CA ASP A 330 4.70 20.12 15.96
C ASP A 330 3.61 20.15 14.88
N ALA A 331 2.96 19.01 14.64
CA ALA A 331 1.88 18.86 13.67
C ALA A 331 0.49 19.21 14.23
N LEU A 332 0.34 19.43 15.55
CA LEU A 332 -0.94 19.63 16.19
C LEU A 332 -1.62 20.94 15.75
N THR A 333 -2.87 20.81 15.32
CA THR A 333 -3.78 21.92 15.07
C THR A 333 -4.95 21.88 16.08
N PRO A 334 -5.71 22.98 16.25
CA PRO A 334 -6.92 22.96 17.08
C PRO A 334 -7.89 21.83 16.68
N GLU A 335 -8.05 21.57 15.38
CA GLU A 335 -8.91 20.50 14.88
C GLU A 335 -8.38 19.12 15.30
N LEU A 336 -7.08 18.87 15.19
CA LEU A 336 -6.47 17.60 15.60
C LEU A 336 -6.57 17.39 17.12
N ARG A 337 -6.48 18.45 17.92
CA ARG A 337 -6.75 18.37 19.37
C ARG A 337 -8.18 17.90 19.66
N GLU A 338 -9.18 18.41 18.94
CA GLU A 338 -10.58 17.92 19.09
C GLU A 338 -10.69 16.44 18.70
N LYS A 339 -10.08 16.02 17.60
CA LYS A 339 -10.04 14.62 17.18
C LYS A 339 -9.41 13.71 18.25
N LEU A 340 -8.32 14.13 18.90
CA LEU A 340 -7.67 13.40 19.97
C LEU A 340 -8.55 13.24 21.23
N ARG A 341 -9.42 14.21 21.54
CA ARG A 341 -10.34 14.11 22.70
C ARG A 341 -11.29 12.93 22.60
N HIS A 342 -11.65 12.49 21.40
CA HIS A 342 -12.45 11.29 21.19
C HIS A 342 -11.78 10.02 21.68
N LEU A 343 -10.46 10.02 21.87
CA LEU A 343 -9.70 8.88 22.34
C LEU A 343 -9.55 8.79 23.86
N LEU A 344 -9.92 9.81 24.63
CA LEU A 344 -9.73 9.85 26.09
C LEU A 344 -10.41 8.70 26.85
N ASN A 345 -11.52 8.19 26.30
CA ASN A 345 -12.26 7.04 26.82
C ASN A 345 -12.47 5.95 25.75
N PHE A 346 -11.58 5.89 24.77
CA PHE A 346 -11.67 4.95 23.65
C PHE A 346 -11.68 3.49 24.12
N LYS A 347 -12.54 2.67 23.50
CA LYS A 347 -12.63 1.23 23.68
C LYS A 347 -12.82 0.53 22.35
N PHE A 348 -12.15 -0.59 22.18
CA PHE A 348 -12.30 -1.40 20.97
C PHE A 348 -13.64 -2.13 20.92
N LYS A 349 -14.20 -2.19 19.72
CA LYS A 349 -15.25 -3.14 19.38
C LYS A 349 -14.61 -4.47 19.01
N LYS A 350 -14.98 -5.54 19.70
CA LYS A 350 -14.46 -6.89 19.42
C LYS A 350 -15.04 -7.43 18.12
N HIS A 351 -14.18 -8.11 17.36
CA HIS A 351 -14.65 -8.92 16.25
C HIS A 351 -15.39 -10.17 16.78
N PRO A 352 -16.47 -10.65 16.13
CA PRO A 352 -17.27 -11.77 16.63
C PRO A 352 -16.50 -13.08 16.82
N ARG A 353 -15.36 -13.27 16.11
CA ARG A 353 -14.63 -14.55 16.10
C ARG A 353 -13.14 -14.41 16.40
N TYR A 354 -12.50 -13.30 16.03
CA TYR A 354 -11.04 -13.15 16.02
C TYR A 354 -10.63 -11.92 16.81
N ASN A 355 -9.98 -12.12 17.94
CA ASN A 355 -9.53 -11.01 18.79
C ASN A 355 -8.17 -11.33 19.40
N LEU A 356 -7.43 -10.29 19.74
CA LEU A 356 -6.32 -10.40 20.66
C LEU A 356 -6.84 -10.78 22.06
N PRO A 357 -5.99 -11.37 22.93
CA PRO A 357 -6.33 -11.62 24.33
C PRO A 357 -6.82 -10.33 25.02
N GLU A 358 -7.82 -10.47 25.88
CA GLU A 358 -8.46 -9.34 26.60
C GLU A 358 -7.48 -8.44 27.32
N LYS A 359 -6.46 -9.04 27.96
CA LYS A 359 -5.38 -8.30 28.65
C LYS A 359 -4.66 -7.37 27.66
N LYS A 360 -4.28 -7.88 26.49
CA LYS A 360 -3.58 -7.09 25.46
C LYS A 360 -4.46 -5.95 24.94
N LEU A 361 -5.73 -6.22 24.67
CA LEU A 361 -6.67 -5.17 24.21
C LEU A 361 -6.78 -4.03 25.22
N ARG A 362 -6.95 -4.36 26.53
CA ARG A 362 -6.99 -3.35 27.59
C ARG A 362 -5.70 -2.53 27.68
N MET A 363 -4.54 -3.17 27.59
CA MET A 363 -3.26 -2.49 27.63
C MET A 363 -3.09 -1.55 26.41
N ILE A 364 -3.51 -1.98 25.21
CA ILE A 364 -3.48 -1.13 24.02
C ILE A 364 -4.45 0.06 24.20
N GLU A 365 -5.66 -0.14 24.68
CA GLU A 365 -6.62 0.93 24.97
C GLU A 365 -6.04 1.96 25.94
N GLN A 366 -5.39 1.51 27.02
CA GLN A 366 -4.72 2.40 27.99
C GLN A 366 -3.61 3.21 27.34
N GLN A 367 -2.78 2.59 26.48
CA GLN A 367 -1.71 3.31 25.77
C GLN A 367 -2.26 4.31 24.76
N VAL A 368 -3.29 3.99 24.00
CA VAL A 368 -3.97 4.92 23.10
C VAL A 368 -4.51 6.14 23.85
N GLN A 369 -5.19 5.92 24.97
CA GLN A 369 -5.70 6.99 25.82
C GLN A 369 -4.57 7.83 26.43
N LYS A 370 -3.49 7.17 26.92
CA LYS A 370 -2.31 7.84 27.48
C LYS A 370 -1.63 8.74 26.47
N ARG A 371 -1.38 8.23 25.27
CA ARG A 371 -0.74 9.01 24.20
C ARG A 371 -1.60 10.18 23.75
N ALA A 372 -2.92 10.00 23.66
CA ALA A 372 -3.85 11.11 23.39
C ALA A 372 -3.75 12.19 24.49
N ARG A 373 -3.70 11.81 25.78
CA ARG A 373 -3.51 12.79 26.89
C ARG A 373 -2.19 13.52 26.79
N ILE A 374 -1.08 12.82 26.51
CA ILE A 374 0.25 13.43 26.36
C ILE A 374 0.26 14.47 25.23
N LEU A 375 -0.40 14.19 24.11
CA LEU A 375 -0.52 15.12 22.98
C LEU A 375 -1.47 16.29 23.27
N LEU A 376 -2.43 16.13 24.19
CA LEU A 376 -3.36 17.19 24.60
C LEU A 376 -2.81 18.10 25.70
N LEU A 377 -1.80 17.65 26.44
CA LEU A 377 -1.12 18.47 27.46
C LEU A 377 -0.40 19.63 26.75
N ASP A 378 -0.72 20.84 27.14
CA ASP A 378 0.04 22.02 26.73
C ASP A 378 1.43 21.95 27.36
N MET A 379 2.46 22.34 26.60
CA MET A 379 3.81 22.56 27.12
C MET A 379 3.84 23.83 27.96
#